data_4912e3a999d05e31800f810276c911fa
#
_entry.id   4912e3a999d05e31800f810276c911fa
#
_cell.length_a   1.000
_cell.length_b   1.000
_cell.length_c   1.000
_cell.angle_alpha   90.00
_cell.angle_beta   90.00
_cell.angle_gamma   90.00
#
_symmetry.space_group_name_H-M   'P 1'
#
loop_
_entity.id
_entity.type
_entity.pdbx_description
1 polymer ?
#
loop_
_entity_poly.entity_id
_entity_poly.type
_entity_poly.pdbx_seq_one_letter_code
_entity_poly.pdbx_strand_id
1 'polypeptide(L)'
;MRKCIFAAAAAVAVLLSDIGGTAVYAGENVPYETYNYDYYEDIKYTPAAYVPDGTVTGDVIGCGNFSSPQDLNTDADGNVYIADTGNNRIVVTDSDFQLKTVIEGFLNDGKEDNFSSPNGVYISENGYLYVADTGNYRVVELDKNGNLIQIIENPQSDILGENYVFSPLKVAVDYADRIYVIAQNQFEGIMAFDAEGNFTGFTGTINVQITTAEIIWRKLSTKAQRAKQQLFIPTEFTGMEIDSDGFVYATNVDAEGEQSVRRLNPSGEDVIQKGAAGVSGDILWRLTGDYSGASRIIDVVVREKGIYSVIDSTRGRIFTYDHEGNLLYIFGGIGSQEGTFDTPTAIDTIGDEIIVLDGSKNLVDKYRATNYGFLINQAVGLRYDGDEASAVECWKQV
;
A
#
# COMPACT_ATOMS: atom_id res chain seq x y z
N MET A 1 -9.44 39.53 59.55
CA MET A 1 -8.89 39.41 58.20
C MET A 1 -8.69 37.98 57.66
N ARG A 2 -9.25 36.95 58.29
CA ARG A 2 -9.09 35.53 57.81
C ARG A 2 -10.37 34.87 57.26
N LYS A 3 -11.50 35.59 57.23
CA LYS A 3 -12.79 35.05 56.78
C LYS A 3 -13.21 35.49 55.35
N CYS A 4 -12.50 36.44 54.70
CA CYS A 4 -12.83 36.90 53.38
C CYS A 4 -12.04 36.22 52.26
N ILE A 5 -10.98 35.46 52.58
CA ILE A 5 -10.13 34.77 51.57
C ILE A 5 -10.75 33.42 51.17
N PHE A 6 -11.55 32.80 52.01
CA PHE A 6 -12.22 31.51 51.69
C PHE A 6 -13.47 31.67 50.83
N ALA A 7 -14.10 32.84 50.80
CA ALA A 7 -15.27 33.08 49.96
C ALA A 7 -14.92 33.38 48.51
N ALA A 8 -13.73 33.94 48.26
CA ALA A 8 -13.26 34.21 46.89
C ALA A 8 -12.74 32.95 46.15
N ALA A 9 -12.16 31.99 46.89
CA ALA A 9 -11.70 30.72 46.31
C ALA A 9 -12.86 29.77 45.95
N ALA A 10 -13.97 29.82 46.69
CA ALA A 10 -15.16 29.00 46.39
C ALA A 10 -15.98 29.56 45.21
N ALA A 11 -15.97 30.89 44.98
CA ALA A 11 -16.69 31.50 43.86
C ALA A 11 -15.97 31.29 42.50
N VAL A 12 -14.64 31.11 42.49
CA VAL A 12 -13.87 30.80 41.26
C VAL A 12 -13.99 29.32 40.89
N ALA A 13 -14.19 28.42 41.86
CA ALA A 13 -14.38 26.99 41.60
C ALA A 13 -15.76 26.64 41.05
N VAL A 14 -16.79 27.45 41.30
CA VAL A 14 -18.17 27.24 40.80
C VAL A 14 -18.38 27.84 39.39
N LEU A 15 -17.55 28.79 38.98
CA LEU A 15 -17.63 29.38 37.64
C LEU A 15 -16.85 28.58 36.57
N LEU A 16 -16.12 27.53 36.96
CA LEU A 16 -15.41 26.63 36.07
C LEU A 16 -16.15 25.29 35.81
N SER A 17 -17.30 25.08 36.46
CA SER A 17 -18.05 23.81 36.31
C SER A 17 -19.21 23.82 35.31
N ASP A 18 -19.51 24.97 34.68
CA ASP A 18 -20.60 25.10 33.69
C ASP A 18 -20.16 25.57 32.29
N ILE A 19 -18.88 25.55 32.02
CA ILE A 19 -18.44 25.48 30.63
C ILE A 19 -18.52 24.00 30.27
N GLY A 20 -19.64 23.60 29.65
CA GLY A 20 -19.73 22.33 28.93
C GLY A 20 -18.51 22.27 28.01
N GLY A 21 -17.48 21.57 28.48
CA GLY A 21 -16.30 21.35 27.71
C GLY A 21 -16.71 20.50 26.50
N THR A 22 -16.89 21.13 25.37
CA THR A 22 -16.41 20.47 24.14
C THR A 22 -14.98 20.12 24.47
N ALA A 23 -14.69 18.83 24.66
CA ALA A 23 -13.34 18.35 24.67
C ALA A 23 -12.76 18.79 23.32
N VAL A 24 -12.04 19.91 23.34
CA VAL A 24 -11.13 20.23 22.26
C VAL A 24 -10.08 19.12 22.39
N TYR A 25 -10.26 18.05 21.64
CA TYR A 25 -9.17 17.15 21.37
C TYR A 25 -8.11 18.06 20.73
N ALA A 26 -7.07 18.37 21.49
CA ALA A 26 -5.85 18.91 20.92
C ALA A 26 -5.39 17.83 19.94
N GLY A 27 -5.64 18.02 18.65
CA GLY A 27 -5.23 17.10 17.62
C GLY A 27 -3.73 16.89 17.79
N GLU A 28 -3.27 15.63 17.77
CA GLU A 28 -1.86 15.35 17.81
C GLU A 28 -1.20 16.14 16.66
N ASN A 29 -0.15 16.88 16.98
CA ASN A 29 0.49 17.78 16.01
C ASN A 29 1.32 16.92 15.05
N VAL A 30 0.80 16.70 13.83
CA VAL A 30 1.48 15.92 12.79
C VAL A 30 2.09 16.84 11.72
N PRO A 31 3.18 16.43 11.04
CA PRO A 31 3.85 17.27 10.05
C PRO A 31 3.18 17.29 8.67
N TYR A 32 1.96 16.80 8.55
CA TYR A 32 1.20 16.69 7.31
C TYR A 32 -0.25 17.13 7.50
N GLU A 33 -0.93 17.40 6.39
CA GLU A 33 -2.35 17.72 6.40
C GLU A 33 -3.19 16.45 6.48
N THR A 34 -4.23 16.48 7.32
CA THR A 34 -5.22 15.42 7.46
C THR A 34 -6.59 15.96 7.08
N TYR A 35 -7.26 15.29 6.16
CA TYR A 35 -8.54 15.73 5.63
C TYR A 35 -9.33 14.53 5.06
N ASN A 36 -10.57 14.80 4.72
CA ASN A 36 -11.44 13.95 3.91
C ASN A 36 -12.20 14.85 2.93
N TYR A 37 -13.01 14.28 2.06
CA TYR A 37 -13.89 15.00 1.16
C TYR A 37 -15.34 14.87 1.63
N ASP A 38 -16.08 15.95 1.57
CA ASP A 38 -17.52 15.90 1.82
C ASP A 38 -18.30 15.44 0.56
N TYR A 39 -19.62 15.38 0.67
CA TYR A 39 -20.50 14.98 -0.44
C TYR A 39 -20.33 15.84 -1.71
N TYR A 40 -19.89 17.08 -1.56
CA TYR A 40 -19.62 18.01 -2.68
C TYR A 40 -18.15 17.94 -3.14
N GLU A 41 -17.38 16.98 -2.64
CA GLU A 41 -15.95 16.79 -2.90
C GLU A 41 -15.08 17.95 -2.37
N ASP A 42 -15.62 18.76 -1.44
CA ASP A 42 -14.85 19.82 -0.80
C ASP A 42 -13.99 19.23 0.33
N ILE A 43 -12.74 19.72 0.43
CA ILE A 43 -11.80 19.31 1.48
C ILE A 43 -12.34 19.72 2.85
N LYS A 44 -12.39 18.79 3.77
CA LYS A 44 -12.72 18.97 5.19
C LYS A 44 -11.56 18.46 6.03
N TYR A 45 -10.91 19.35 6.75
CA TYR A 45 -9.85 18.96 7.66
C TYR A 45 -10.43 18.12 8.83
N THR A 46 -9.71 17.06 9.16
CA THR A 46 -10.09 16.08 10.17
C THR A 46 -8.98 15.95 11.22
N PRO A 47 -9.27 15.41 12.41
CA PRO A 47 -8.21 14.92 13.29
C PRO A 47 -7.33 13.90 12.57
N ALA A 48 -6.07 13.75 13.00
CA ALA A 48 -5.20 12.72 12.45
C ALA A 48 -5.71 11.32 12.86
N ALA A 49 -5.95 10.45 11.88
CA ALA A 49 -6.35 9.08 12.15
C ALA A 49 -5.15 8.21 12.55
N TYR A 50 -4.00 8.51 11.98
CA TYR A 50 -2.71 7.88 12.30
C TYR A 50 -1.66 8.96 12.56
N VAL A 51 -0.72 8.66 13.44
CA VAL A 51 0.39 9.55 13.81
C VAL A 51 1.70 8.77 13.77
N PRO A 52 2.83 9.44 13.50
CA PRO A 52 4.13 8.81 13.54
C PRO A 52 4.40 8.16 14.91
N ASP A 53 5.00 6.98 14.90
CA ASP A 53 5.38 6.21 16.09
C ASP A 53 6.84 5.73 16.01
N GLY A 54 7.69 6.57 15.46
CA GLY A 54 9.11 6.34 15.30
C GLY A 54 9.49 5.75 13.94
N THR A 55 10.79 5.59 13.76
CA THR A 55 11.42 5.07 12.55
C THR A 55 12.40 3.95 12.91
N VAL A 56 12.57 3.01 12.00
CA VAL A 56 13.48 1.88 12.16
C VAL A 56 14.47 1.85 11.00
N THR A 57 15.77 1.85 11.30
CA THR A 57 16.85 1.71 10.31
C THR A 57 17.53 0.36 10.45
N GLY A 58 18.24 -0.07 9.41
CA GLY A 58 19.00 -1.31 9.46
C GLY A 58 20.05 -1.34 10.59
N ASP A 59 20.62 -0.18 10.95
CA ASP A 59 21.54 -0.07 12.09
C ASP A 59 20.85 -0.32 13.43
N VAL A 60 19.61 0.16 13.61
CA VAL A 60 18.81 -0.09 14.81
C VAL A 60 18.44 -1.57 14.92
N ILE A 61 18.10 -2.21 13.80
CA ILE A 61 17.85 -3.65 13.71
C ILE A 61 19.13 -4.46 14.02
N GLY A 62 20.30 -3.90 13.71
CA GLY A 62 21.61 -4.58 13.88
C GLY A 62 22.07 -5.37 12.66
N CYS A 63 21.43 -5.18 11.49
CA CYS A 63 21.82 -5.78 10.22
C CYS A 63 22.73 -4.87 9.35
N GLY A 64 23.10 -3.69 9.84
CA GLY A 64 23.77 -2.63 9.07
C GLY A 64 22.81 -1.89 8.17
N ASN A 65 23.21 -0.70 7.70
CA ASN A 65 22.34 0.20 6.94
C ASN A 65 21.64 -0.50 5.76
N PHE A 66 20.38 -0.18 5.54
CA PHE A 66 19.68 -0.52 4.30
C PHE A 66 20.28 0.25 3.11
N SER A 67 20.10 -0.27 1.93
CA SER A 67 20.52 0.35 0.67
C SER A 67 19.39 0.25 -0.36
N SER A 68 18.70 1.36 -0.57
CA SER A 68 17.57 1.44 -1.53
C SER A 68 16.60 0.26 -1.40
N PRO A 69 16.06 -0.02 -0.21
CA PRO A 69 15.10 -1.10 -0.04
C PRO A 69 13.83 -0.81 -0.86
N GLN A 70 13.22 -1.84 -1.45
CA GLN A 70 12.11 -1.66 -2.40
C GLN A 70 10.80 -2.26 -1.95
N ASP A 71 10.84 -3.25 -1.08
CA ASP A 71 9.63 -3.95 -0.65
C ASP A 71 9.70 -4.42 0.80
N LEU A 72 8.54 -4.54 1.41
CA LEU A 72 8.37 -5.22 2.68
C LEU A 72 7.04 -5.97 2.70
N ASN A 73 7.01 -7.06 3.46
CA ASN A 73 5.80 -7.84 3.68
C ASN A 73 5.83 -8.44 5.08
N THR A 74 4.66 -8.63 5.68
CA THR A 74 4.52 -9.17 7.04
C THR A 74 3.82 -10.53 7.01
N ASP A 75 4.20 -11.41 7.95
CA ASP A 75 3.47 -12.65 8.16
C ASP A 75 2.41 -12.51 9.28
N ALA A 76 1.62 -13.55 9.47
CA ALA A 76 0.56 -13.58 10.48
C ALA A 76 1.07 -13.46 11.95
N ASP A 77 2.34 -13.74 12.19
CA ASP A 77 2.99 -13.59 13.49
C ASP A 77 3.54 -12.16 13.67
N GLY A 78 3.43 -11.31 12.66
CA GLY A 78 3.95 -9.93 12.65
C GLY A 78 5.45 -9.85 12.36
N ASN A 79 6.08 -10.92 11.84
CA ASN A 79 7.46 -10.81 11.36
C ASN A 79 7.50 -10.00 10.08
N VAL A 80 8.50 -9.14 9.96
CA VAL A 80 8.68 -8.23 8.82
C VAL A 80 9.82 -8.73 7.95
N TYR A 81 9.52 -8.92 6.67
CA TYR A 81 10.48 -9.30 5.63
C TYR A 81 10.76 -8.08 4.76
N ILE A 82 12.02 -7.66 4.66
CA ILE A 82 12.42 -6.44 3.94
C ILE A 82 13.36 -6.81 2.80
N ALA A 83 12.98 -6.48 1.57
CA ALA A 83 13.85 -6.59 0.41
C ALA A 83 14.84 -5.42 0.41
N ASP A 84 16.03 -5.64 0.96
CA ASP A 84 17.14 -4.68 1.00
C ASP A 84 17.95 -4.78 -0.31
N THR A 85 17.32 -4.25 -1.36
CA THR A 85 17.65 -4.45 -2.77
C THR A 85 19.10 -4.12 -3.11
N GLY A 86 19.59 -2.96 -2.67
CA GLY A 86 20.97 -2.53 -2.96
C GLY A 86 22.04 -3.32 -2.21
N ASN A 87 21.65 -4.05 -1.15
CA ASN A 87 22.52 -4.95 -0.42
C ASN A 87 22.36 -6.42 -0.84
N ASN A 88 21.48 -6.72 -1.82
CA ASN A 88 21.23 -8.07 -2.34
C ASN A 88 20.77 -9.07 -1.26
N ARG A 89 19.89 -8.67 -0.36
CA ARG A 89 19.48 -9.50 0.78
C ARG A 89 18.02 -9.28 1.17
N ILE A 90 17.47 -10.24 1.89
CA ILE A 90 16.20 -10.11 2.62
C ILE A 90 16.52 -10.06 4.11
N VAL A 91 16.05 -9.01 4.79
CA VAL A 91 16.18 -8.88 6.25
C VAL A 91 14.87 -9.29 6.89
N VAL A 92 14.94 -10.17 7.88
CA VAL A 92 13.76 -10.66 8.60
C VAL A 92 13.86 -10.25 10.06
N THR A 93 12.81 -9.63 10.57
CA THR A 93 12.69 -9.21 11.98
C THR A 93 11.43 -9.78 12.60
N ASP A 94 11.30 -9.67 13.91
CA ASP A 94 10.01 -9.82 14.59
C ASP A 94 9.18 -8.52 14.53
N SER A 95 8.00 -8.52 15.15
CA SER A 95 7.09 -7.37 15.24
C SER A 95 7.66 -6.16 15.97
N ASP A 96 8.67 -6.36 16.82
CA ASP A 96 9.38 -5.31 17.55
C ASP A 96 10.66 -4.86 16.80
N PHE A 97 10.82 -5.27 15.54
CA PHE A 97 11.98 -5.05 14.70
C PHE A 97 13.30 -5.60 15.28
N GLN A 98 13.24 -6.66 16.09
CA GLN A 98 14.45 -7.39 16.49
C GLN A 98 14.89 -8.33 15.38
N LEU A 99 16.16 -8.29 15.01
CA LEU A 99 16.72 -9.10 13.93
C LEU A 99 16.52 -10.60 14.20
N LYS A 100 15.87 -11.29 13.28
CA LYS A 100 15.77 -12.77 13.28
C LYS A 100 16.83 -13.40 12.40
N THR A 101 16.91 -12.96 11.15
CA THR A 101 17.89 -13.49 10.19
C THR A 101 18.11 -12.51 9.03
N VAL A 102 19.21 -12.71 8.32
CA VAL A 102 19.50 -12.07 7.03
C VAL A 102 19.71 -13.18 6.02
N ILE A 103 18.98 -13.13 4.90
CA ILE A 103 19.03 -14.14 3.83
C ILE A 103 19.65 -13.47 2.61
N GLU A 104 20.86 -13.89 2.22
CA GLU A 104 21.59 -13.37 1.06
C GLU A 104 21.43 -14.27 -0.18
N GLY A 105 20.97 -15.51 0.05
CA GLY A 105 20.79 -16.53 -0.99
C GLY A 105 20.37 -17.86 -0.40
N PHE A 106 20.56 -18.93 -1.14
CA PHE A 106 20.14 -20.29 -0.81
C PHE A 106 21.09 -21.32 -1.42
N LEU A 107 20.92 -22.60 -1.07
CA LEU A 107 21.64 -23.70 -1.69
C LEU A 107 20.85 -24.23 -2.89
N ASN A 108 21.44 -24.17 -4.08
CA ASN A 108 20.94 -24.74 -5.31
C ASN A 108 21.85 -25.88 -5.76
N ASP A 109 21.37 -27.12 -5.73
CA ASP A 109 22.14 -28.34 -5.99
C ASP A 109 23.47 -28.40 -5.19
N GLY A 110 23.43 -27.94 -3.93
CA GLY A 110 24.57 -27.94 -3.03
C GLY A 110 25.62 -26.85 -3.27
N LYS A 111 25.32 -25.87 -4.12
CA LYS A 111 26.12 -24.66 -4.37
C LYS A 111 25.39 -23.44 -3.84
N GLU A 112 26.14 -22.49 -3.32
CA GLU A 112 25.60 -21.17 -2.97
C GLU A 112 25.11 -20.44 -4.22
N ASP A 113 23.89 -19.93 -4.15
CA ASP A 113 23.22 -19.15 -5.18
C ASP A 113 22.61 -17.91 -4.49
N ASN A 114 23.17 -16.74 -4.79
CA ASN A 114 22.86 -15.51 -4.09
C ASN A 114 21.84 -14.67 -4.85
N PHE A 115 21.08 -13.85 -4.12
CA PHE A 115 20.20 -12.87 -4.71
C PHE A 115 20.98 -11.75 -5.43
N SER A 116 20.35 -11.15 -6.41
CA SER A 116 20.84 -9.96 -7.11
C SER A 116 19.73 -8.95 -7.25
N SER A 117 19.85 -7.83 -6.56
CA SER A 117 18.84 -6.76 -6.54
C SER A 117 17.41 -7.30 -6.34
N PRO A 118 17.13 -8.07 -5.26
CA PRO A 118 15.78 -8.55 -4.98
C PRO A 118 14.88 -7.34 -4.76
N ASN A 119 13.81 -7.21 -5.56
CA ASN A 119 12.95 -6.05 -5.56
C ASN A 119 11.65 -6.28 -4.78
N GLY A 120 11.12 -7.51 -4.82
CA GLY A 120 9.88 -7.88 -4.16
C GLY A 120 10.08 -9.05 -3.20
N VAL A 121 9.30 -9.06 -2.13
CA VAL A 121 9.26 -10.13 -1.13
C VAL A 121 7.82 -10.41 -0.72
N TYR A 122 7.47 -11.68 -0.56
CA TYR A 122 6.16 -12.12 -0.09
C TYR A 122 6.30 -13.36 0.77
N ILE A 123 5.57 -13.39 1.87
CA ILE A 123 5.50 -14.57 2.75
C ILE A 123 4.08 -15.14 2.68
N SER A 124 3.96 -16.39 2.25
CA SER A 124 2.67 -17.06 2.16
C SER A 124 2.14 -17.46 3.55
N GLU A 125 0.84 -17.71 3.65
CA GLU A 125 0.22 -18.22 4.89
C GLU A 125 0.88 -19.52 5.40
N ASN A 126 1.43 -20.33 4.49
CA ASN A 126 2.16 -21.55 4.83
C ASN A 126 3.59 -21.28 5.29
N GLY A 127 4.05 -20.04 5.31
CA GLY A 127 5.40 -19.61 5.71
C GLY A 127 6.47 -19.87 4.65
N TYR A 128 6.10 -19.95 3.37
CA TYR A 128 7.05 -20.00 2.26
C TYR A 128 7.39 -18.59 1.81
N LEU A 129 8.68 -18.35 1.61
CA LEU A 129 9.21 -17.06 1.21
C LEU A 129 9.39 -17.02 -0.31
N TYR A 130 8.72 -16.06 -0.95
CA TYR A 130 8.86 -15.77 -2.36
C TYR A 130 9.66 -14.49 -2.53
N VAL A 131 10.68 -14.52 -3.40
CA VAL A 131 11.56 -13.38 -3.68
C VAL A 131 11.58 -13.09 -5.17
N ALA A 132 11.17 -11.89 -5.54
CA ALA A 132 11.38 -11.37 -6.89
C ALA A 132 12.86 -10.96 -7.02
N ASP A 133 13.69 -11.90 -7.43
CA ASP A 133 15.15 -11.76 -7.61
C ASP A 133 15.46 -11.13 -8.97
N THR A 134 15.15 -9.83 -9.06
CA THR A 134 15.04 -9.05 -10.28
C THR A 134 16.31 -9.05 -11.09
N GLY A 135 17.48 -8.88 -10.45
CA GLY A 135 18.76 -8.84 -11.12
C GLY A 135 19.20 -10.18 -11.69
N ASN A 136 18.64 -11.28 -11.19
CA ASN A 136 18.81 -12.63 -11.73
C ASN A 136 17.66 -13.07 -12.63
N TYR A 137 16.68 -12.19 -12.90
CA TYR A 137 15.56 -12.44 -13.79
C TYR A 137 14.71 -13.66 -13.43
N ARG A 138 14.43 -13.84 -12.13
CA ARG A 138 13.72 -15.01 -11.59
C ARG A 138 12.90 -14.67 -10.35
N VAL A 139 11.91 -15.52 -10.06
CA VAL A 139 11.29 -15.60 -8.74
C VAL A 139 11.82 -16.85 -8.04
N VAL A 140 12.19 -16.73 -6.78
CA VAL A 140 12.70 -17.84 -5.96
C VAL A 140 11.69 -18.14 -4.85
N GLU A 141 11.35 -19.41 -4.68
CA GLU A 141 10.54 -19.89 -3.57
C GLU A 141 11.40 -20.69 -2.60
N LEU A 142 11.38 -20.30 -1.33
CA LEU A 142 12.07 -20.97 -0.24
C LEU A 142 11.07 -21.47 0.80
N ASP A 143 11.35 -22.63 1.39
CA ASP A 143 10.59 -23.10 2.55
C ASP A 143 10.90 -22.26 3.80
N LYS A 144 10.14 -22.47 4.87
CA LYS A 144 10.32 -21.78 6.17
C LYS A 144 11.68 -21.99 6.83
N ASN A 145 12.51 -22.91 6.32
CA ASN A 145 13.87 -23.16 6.79
C ASN A 145 14.93 -22.54 5.85
N GLY A 146 14.50 -21.84 4.78
CA GLY A 146 15.37 -21.25 3.77
C GLY A 146 15.87 -22.25 2.70
N ASN A 147 15.29 -23.45 2.61
CA ASN A 147 15.64 -24.38 1.54
C ASN A 147 14.90 -24.03 0.25
N LEU A 148 15.59 -24.17 -0.87
CA LEU A 148 15.01 -23.96 -2.19
C LEU A 148 13.88 -24.96 -2.47
N ILE A 149 12.72 -24.45 -2.86
CA ILE A 149 11.58 -25.23 -3.37
C ILE A 149 11.59 -25.18 -4.89
N GLN A 150 11.52 -23.98 -5.48
CA GLN A 150 11.56 -23.82 -6.93
C GLN A 150 12.14 -22.47 -7.35
N ILE A 151 12.51 -22.39 -8.61
CA ILE A 151 12.90 -21.16 -9.31
C ILE A 151 12.01 -21.01 -10.51
N ILE A 152 11.34 -19.86 -10.63
CA ILE A 152 10.55 -19.49 -11.80
C ILE A 152 11.39 -18.55 -12.65
N GLU A 153 11.82 -19.05 -13.81
CA GLU A 153 12.61 -18.29 -14.78
C GLU A 153 11.73 -17.75 -15.90
N ASN A 154 12.38 -17.19 -16.94
CA ASN A 154 11.71 -16.59 -18.08
C ASN A 154 10.72 -17.57 -18.75
N PRO A 155 9.40 -17.34 -18.66
CA PRO A 155 8.42 -18.28 -19.15
C PRO A 155 8.44 -18.37 -20.69
N GLN A 156 8.26 -19.56 -21.21
CA GLN A 156 8.16 -19.82 -22.63
C GLN A 156 6.69 -19.86 -23.03
N SER A 157 6.22 -18.85 -23.77
CA SER A 157 4.83 -18.78 -24.20
C SER A 157 4.70 -17.98 -25.50
N ASP A 158 3.82 -18.42 -26.38
CA ASP A 158 3.54 -17.74 -27.65
C ASP A 158 2.88 -16.36 -27.48
N ILE A 159 2.31 -16.09 -26.31
CA ILE A 159 1.71 -14.77 -25.97
C ILE A 159 2.72 -13.76 -25.46
N LEU A 160 3.93 -14.20 -25.13
CA LEU A 160 5.06 -13.34 -24.78
C LEU A 160 5.88 -13.06 -26.07
N GLY A 161 6.39 -11.84 -26.22
CA GLY A 161 7.18 -11.48 -27.37
C GLY A 161 8.47 -12.31 -27.48
N GLU A 162 8.98 -12.53 -28.70
CA GLU A 162 10.19 -13.34 -28.95
C GLU A 162 11.43 -12.90 -28.15
N ASN A 163 11.48 -11.62 -27.73
CA ASN A 163 12.59 -11.05 -26.97
C ASN A 163 12.15 -10.64 -25.55
N TYR A 164 11.10 -11.27 -25.00
CA TYR A 164 10.65 -10.98 -23.67
C TYR A 164 11.72 -11.34 -22.62
N VAL A 165 11.97 -10.44 -21.69
CA VAL A 165 12.87 -10.62 -20.56
C VAL A 165 12.05 -10.56 -19.29
N PHE A 166 12.02 -11.65 -18.55
CA PHE A 166 11.32 -11.74 -17.28
C PHE A 166 12.10 -10.98 -16.19
N SER A 167 11.63 -9.80 -15.83
CA SER A 167 12.22 -8.97 -14.77
C SER A 167 11.18 -8.74 -13.67
N PRO A 168 11.03 -9.69 -12.72
CA PRO A 168 10.01 -9.62 -11.68
C PRO A 168 10.31 -8.47 -10.71
N LEU A 169 9.27 -7.69 -10.33
CA LEU A 169 9.36 -6.59 -9.38
C LEU A 169 8.64 -6.90 -8.08
N LYS A 170 7.45 -7.48 -8.16
CA LYS A 170 6.61 -7.88 -7.04
C LYS A 170 6.12 -9.30 -7.25
N VAL A 171 5.88 -10.01 -6.17
CA VAL A 171 5.30 -11.36 -6.17
C VAL A 171 4.28 -11.45 -5.06
N ALA A 172 3.18 -12.18 -5.29
CA ALA A 172 2.21 -12.55 -4.28
C ALA A 172 1.64 -13.94 -4.60
N VAL A 173 1.13 -14.63 -3.59
CA VAL A 173 0.66 -16.01 -3.74
C VAL A 173 -0.65 -16.17 -2.98
N ASP A 174 -1.65 -16.76 -3.62
CA ASP A 174 -2.95 -16.98 -3.00
C ASP A 174 -3.03 -18.34 -2.26
N TYR A 175 -4.14 -18.57 -1.57
CA TYR A 175 -4.39 -19.79 -0.80
C TYR A 175 -4.43 -21.08 -1.64
N ALA A 176 -4.48 -20.96 -2.97
CA ALA A 176 -4.43 -22.09 -3.91
C ALA A 176 -3.02 -22.28 -4.51
N ASP A 177 -2.01 -21.64 -3.90
CA ASP A 177 -0.60 -21.62 -4.32
C ASP A 177 -0.42 -21.10 -5.75
N ARG A 178 -1.37 -20.27 -6.27
CA ARG A 178 -1.17 -19.58 -7.55
C ARG A 178 -0.28 -18.38 -7.31
N ILE A 179 0.73 -18.25 -8.17
CA ILE A 179 1.76 -17.22 -8.04
C ILE A 179 1.46 -16.08 -9.02
N TYR A 180 1.42 -14.88 -8.51
CA TYR A 180 1.19 -13.65 -9.28
C TYR A 180 2.46 -12.81 -9.27
N VAL A 181 2.86 -12.30 -10.44
CA VAL A 181 4.10 -11.54 -10.59
C VAL A 181 3.85 -10.27 -11.39
N ILE A 182 4.21 -9.14 -10.80
CA ILE A 182 4.35 -7.88 -11.53
C ILE A 182 5.77 -7.85 -12.09
N ALA A 183 5.91 -7.76 -13.41
CA ALA A 183 7.21 -7.71 -14.08
C ALA A 183 7.40 -6.37 -14.80
N GLN A 184 8.63 -5.93 -14.92
CA GLN A 184 9.00 -4.69 -15.58
C GLN A 184 8.65 -4.73 -17.07
N ASN A 185 8.16 -3.63 -17.63
CA ASN A 185 7.73 -3.49 -19.03
C ASN A 185 6.62 -4.49 -19.43
N GLN A 186 5.84 -4.95 -18.46
CA GLN A 186 4.70 -5.84 -18.69
C GLN A 186 3.40 -5.05 -18.61
N PHE A 187 2.72 -4.92 -19.76
CA PHE A 187 1.52 -4.08 -19.89
C PHE A 187 0.24 -4.87 -20.14
N GLU A 188 0.35 -6.16 -20.41
CA GLU A 188 -0.79 -7.04 -20.65
C GLU A 188 -1.55 -7.38 -19.37
N GLY A 189 -0.91 -7.24 -18.21
CA GLY A 189 -1.50 -7.56 -16.93
C GLY A 189 -0.48 -8.10 -15.94
N ILE A 190 -0.96 -8.58 -14.82
CA ILE A 190 -0.16 -9.32 -13.82
C ILE A 190 0.04 -10.73 -14.36
N MET A 191 1.26 -11.21 -14.38
CA MET A 191 1.59 -12.58 -14.81
C MET A 191 1.10 -13.58 -13.76
N ALA A 192 0.39 -14.62 -14.19
CA ALA A 192 -0.09 -15.68 -13.33
C ALA A 192 0.62 -17.00 -13.66
N PHE A 193 0.99 -17.71 -12.60
CA PHE A 193 1.63 -19.03 -12.66
C PHE A 193 0.85 -20.01 -11.78
N ASP A 194 0.91 -21.29 -12.12
CA ASP A 194 0.42 -22.35 -11.23
C ASP A 194 1.41 -22.62 -10.08
N ALA A 195 1.05 -23.54 -9.19
CA ALA A 195 1.88 -23.89 -8.04
C ALA A 195 3.24 -24.51 -8.44
N GLU A 196 3.33 -25.09 -9.62
CA GLU A 196 4.57 -25.67 -10.17
C GLU A 196 5.40 -24.62 -10.93
N GLY A 197 5.01 -23.34 -10.93
CA GLY A 197 5.70 -22.25 -11.59
C GLY A 197 5.50 -22.19 -13.11
N ASN A 198 4.51 -22.88 -13.67
CA ASN A 198 4.21 -22.78 -15.08
C ASN A 198 3.34 -21.55 -15.37
N PHE A 199 3.72 -20.76 -16.36
CA PHE A 199 2.96 -19.59 -16.76
C PHE A 199 1.59 -19.97 -17.33
N THR A 200 0.52 -19.44 -16.75
CA THR A 200 -0.86 -19.73 -17.11
C THR A 200 -1.53 -18.61 -17.91
N GLY A 201 -0.98 -17.38 -17.85
CA GLY A 201 -1.52 -16.23 -18.58
C GLY A 201 -1.40 -14.93 -17.80
N PHE A 202 -2.26 -13.96 -18.14
CA PHE A 202 -2.32 -12.67 -17.48
C PHE A 202 -3.64 -12.50 -16.76
N THR A 203 -3.62 -11.87 -15.60
CA THR A 203 -4.81 -11.44 -14.86
C THR A 203 -4.83 -9.92 -14.75
N GLY A 204 -6.03 -9.34 -14.56
CA GLY A 204 -6.19 -7.90 -14.41
C GLY A 204 -5.89 -7.10 -15.67
N THR A 205 -6.00 -7.69 -16.85
CA THR A 205 -5.76 -7.03 -18.13
C THR A 205 -6.46 -5.68 -18.21
N ILE A 206 -5.72 -4.61 -18.44
CA ILE A 206 -6.26 -3.26 -18.58
C ILE A 206 -6.92 -3.16 -19.94
N ASN A 207 -8.23 -3.35 -20.01
CA ASN A 207 -8.99 -3.16 -21.22
C ASN A 207 -9.02 -1.68 -21.60
N VAL A 208 -8.20 -1.30 -22.56
CA VAL A 208 -8.29 -0.01 -23.22
C VAL A 208 -9.58 0.01 -24.02
N GLN A 209 -10.61 0.63 -23.51
CA GLN A 209 -11.82 0.90 -24.27
C GLN A 209 -11.51 2.01 -25.29
N ILE A 210 -10.93 1.62 -26.42
CA ILE A 210 -10.84 2.53 -27.57
C ILE A 210 -12.28 2.71 -28.06
N THR A 211 -12.85 3.87 -27.80
CA THR A 211 -14.21 4.17 -28.25
C THR A 211 -14.27 4.19 -29.77
N THR A 212 -15.41 3.80 -30.35
CA THR A 212 -15.65 3.88 -31.80
C THR A 212 -15.42 5.29 -32.33
N ALA A 213 -15.65 6.30 -31.52
CA ALA A 213 -15.38 7.70 -31.84
C ALA A 213 -13.87 7.97 -32.00
N GLU A 214 -13.03 7.41 -31.14
CA GLU A 214 -11.56 7.54 -31.23
C GLU A 214 -10.99 6.82 -32.44
N ILE A 215 -11.52 5.68 -32.81
CA ILE A 215 -11.14 4.95 -34.04
C ILE A 215 -11.45 5.80 -35.28
N ILE A 216 -12.62 6.46 -35.30
CA ILE A 216 -13.05 7.35 -36.39
C ILE A 216 -12.18 8.62 -36.40
N TRP A 217 -11.92 9.24 -35.25
CA TRP A 217 -11.02 10.39 -35.10
C TRP A 217 -9.59 10.06 -35.55
N ARG A 218 -9.06 8.92 -35.18
CA ARG A 218 -7.72 8.45 -35.61
C ARG A 218 -7.61 8.29 -37.13
N LYS A 219 -8.68 7.82 -37.78
CA LYS A 219 -8.73 7.71 -39.25
C LYS A 219 -8.83 9.05 -39.95
N LEU A 220 -9.47 10.05 -39.33
CA LEU A 220 -9.70 11.37 -39.92
C LEU A 220 -8.61 12.40 -39.53
N SER A 221 -7.78 12.13 -38.54
CA SER A 221 -6.74 13.02 -38.04
C SER A 221 -5.54 13.11 -38.98
N THR A 222 -4.97 14.32 -39.14
CA THR A 222 -3.70 14.53 -39.85
C THR A 222 -2.51 13.97 -39.08
N LYS A 223 -1.34 13.76 -39.76
CA LYS A 223 -0.12 13.32 -39.08
C LYS A 223 0.29 14.21 -37.90
N ALA A 224 0.11 15.54 -38.02
CA ALA A 224 0.43 16.51 -36.95
C ALA A 224 -0.56 16.44 -35.77
N GLN A 225 -1.83 16.14 -36.04
CA GLN A 225 -2.83 15.92 -35.02
C GLN A 225 -2.64 14.57 -34.31
N ARG A 226 -2.23 13.50 -35.04
CA ARG A 226 -1.87 12.22 -34.45
C ARG A 226 -0.64 12.30 -33.55
N ALA A 227 0.33 13.12 -33.87
CA ALA A 227 1.52 13.36 -33.03
C ALA A 227 1.21 14.14 -31.73
N LYS A 228 0.07 14.87 -31.70
CA LYS A 228 -0.44 15.57 -30.51
C LYS A 228 -1.52 14.78 -29.75
N GLN A 229 -2.03 13.69 -30.33
CA GLN A 229 -2.87 12.76 -29.58
C GLN A 229 -1.97 12.13 -28.52
N GLN A 230 -2.41 12.21 -27.26
CA GLN A 230 -1.77 11.51 -26.16
C GLN A 230 -1.45 10.08 -26.63
N LEU A 231 -0.18 9.75 -26.68
CA LEU A 231 0.24 8.37 -26.82
C LEU A 231 -0.40 7.67 -25.62
N PHE A 232 -1.27 6.72 -25.89
CA PHE A 232 -1.76 5.83 -24.86
C PHE A 232 -0.52 5.15 -24.27
N ILE A 233 -0.14 5.56 -23.08
CA ILE A 233 0.94 4.91 -22.34
C ILE A 233 0.26 3.73 -21.66
N PRO A 234 0.60 2.50 -22.01
CA PRO A 234 0.10 1.34 -21.27
C PRO A 234 0.45 1.52 -19.79
N THR A 235 -0.48 1.19 -18.92
CA THR A 235 -0.31 1.37 -17.48
C THR A 235 0.33 0.11 -16.90
N GLU A 236 1.45 0.26 -16.22
CA GLU A 236 2.09 -0.84 -15.49
C GLU A 236 1.45 -0.96 -14.10
N PHE A 237 1.32 -2.19 -13.62
CA PHE A 237 1.03 -2.45 -12.22
C PHE A 237 2.25 -2.12 -11.35
N THR A 238 2.00 -1.64 -10.14
CA THR A 238 3.04 -1.12 -9.24
C THR A 238 3.15 -1.90 -7.94
N GLY A 239 2.03 -2.32 -7.36
CA GLY A 239 1.97 -3.09 -6.13
C GLY A 239 0.81 -4.07 -6.16
N MET A 240 0.83 -5.07 -5.31
CA MET A 240 -0.27 -6.02 -5.12
C MET A 240 -0.22 -6.67 -3.75
N GLU A 241 -1.41 -7.02 -3.26
CA GLU A 241 -1.65 -7.75 -2.02
C GLU A 241 -2.82 -8.71 -2.24
N ILE A 242 -2.89 -9.79 -1.48
CA ILE A 242 -3.97 -10.78 -1.57
C ILE A 242 -4.76 -10.78 -0.27
N ASP A 243 -6.09 -10.62 -0.38
CA ASP A 243 -6.97 -10.71 0.78
C ASP A 243 -7.24 -12.17 1.20
N SER A 244 -7.81 -12.34 2.40
CA SER A 244 -8.15 -13.66 2.95
C SER A 244 -9.16 -14.45 2.12
N ASP A 245 -9.88 -13.79 1.20
CA ASP A 245 -10.81 -14.42 0.27
C ASP A 245 -10.12 -14.83 -1.06
N GLY A 246 -8.84 -14.52 -1.23
CA GLY A 246 -8.04 -14.81 -2.42
C GLY A 246 -8.27 -13.85 -3.58
N PHE A 247 -8.77 -12.64 -3.30
CA PHE A 247 -8.81 -11.57 -4.29
C PHE A 247 -7.47 -10.82 -4.31
N VAL A 248 -7.01 -10.50 -5.50
CA VAL A 248 -5.77 -9.73 -5.69
C VAL A 248 -6.11 -8.25 -5.74
N TYR A 249 -5.70 -7.50 -4.72
CA TYR A 249 -5.65 -6.05 -4.81
C TYR A 249 -4.40 -5.66 -5.59
N ALA A 250 -4.56 -4.81 -6.57
CA ALA A 250 -3.46 -4.37 -7.42
C ALA A 250 -3.52 -2.88 -7.67
N THR A 251 -2.37 -2.24 -7.63
CA THR A 251 -2.23 -0.81 -7.90
C THR A 251 -1.56 -0.57 -9.24
N ASN A 252 -1.87 0.56 -9.86
CA ASN A 252 -1.24 1.00 -11.08
C ASN A 252 -1.18 2.52 -11.18
N VAL A 253 -0.38 3.03 -12.12
CA VAL A 253 -0.27 4.47 -12.39
C VAL A 253 -1.29 4.86 -13.45
N ASP A 254 -2.50 5.18 -13.02
CA ASP A 254 -3.54 5.72 -13.91
C ASP A 254 -3.55 7.25 -13.86
N ALA A 255 -3.42 7.86 -15.05
CA ALA A 255 -3.34 9.32 -15.16
C ALA A 255 -4.62 10.05 -14.75
N GLU A 256 -5.76 9.36 -14.77
CA GLU A 256 -7.07 9.91 -14.38
C GLU A 256 -7.47 9.52 -12.94
N GLY A 257 -6.78 8.51 -12.35
CA GLY A 257 -7.03 8.02 -11.00
C GLY A 257 -8.25 7.10 -10.88
N GLU A 258 -8.95 6.83 -11.99
CA GLU A 258 -10.19 6.04 -11.98
C GLU A 258 -9.94 4.54 -11.77
N GLN A 259 -8.78 4.05 -12.21
CA GLN A 259 -8.42 2.64 -12.17
C GLN A 259 -7.10 2.38 -11.43
N SER A 260 -6.65 3.32 -10.61
CA SER A 260 -5.38 3.23 -9.88
C SER A 260 -5.35 2.07 -8.89
N VAL A 261 -6.49 1.63 -8.40
CA VAL A 261 -6.64 0.47 -7.53
C VAL A 261 -7.67 -0.48 -8.13
N ARG A 262 -7.38 -1.77 -8.09
CA ARG A 262 -8.27 -2.85 -8.55
C ARG A 262 -8.36 -3.94 -7.51
N ARG A 263 -9.51 -4.62 -7.44
CA ARG A 263 -9.70 -5.86 -6.69
C ARG A 263 -10.09 -6.95 -7.68
N LEU A 264 -9.16 -7.80 -8.03
CA LEU A 264 -9.35 -8.84 -9.04
C LEU A 264 -9.86 -10.12 -8.40
N ASN A 265 -10.96 -10.64 -8.91
CA ASN A 265 -11.42 -11.97 -8.54
C ASN A 265 -10.54 -13.07 -9.17
N PRO A 266 -10.70 -14.35 -8.78
CA PRO A 266 -9.92 -15.45 -9.35
C PRO A 266 -10.04 -15.61 -10.88
N SER A 267 -11.05 -15.00 -11.50
CA SER A 267 -11.20 -14.95 -12.96
C SER A 267 -10.51 -13.76 -13.62
N GLY A 268 -9.86 -12.89 -12.83
CA GLY A 268 -9.17 -11.69 -13.30
C GLY A 268 -10.08 -10.49 -13.58
N GLU A 269 -11.34 -10.54 -13.17
CA GLU A 269 -12.28 -9.42 -13.31
C GLU A 269 -12.14 -8.46 -12.14
N ASP A 270 -12.13 -7.17 -12.42
CA ASP A 270 -12.12 -6.12 -11.40
C ASP A 270 -13.49 -5.97 -10.76
N VAL A 271 -13.56 -6.25 -9.47
CA VAL A 271 -14.78 -6.18 -8.66
C VAL A 271 -14.69 -5.10 -7.58
N ILE A 272 -13.67 -4.22 -7.66
CA ILE A 272 -13.54 -3.14 -6.68
C ILE A 272 -14.75 -2.23 -6.71
N GLN A 273 -15.27 -1.93 -5.54
CA GLN A 273 -16.29 -0.90 -5.40
C GLN A 273 -15.62 0.47 -5.26
N LYS A 274 -16.19 1.46 -5.89
CA LYS A 274 -15.68 2.84 -5.86
C LYS A 274 -16.70 3.70 -5.16
N GLY A 275 -16.24 4.40 -4.14
CA GLY A 275 -17.06 5.38 -3.43
C GLY A 275 -17.57 6.50 -4.33
N ALA A 276 -18.24 7.48 -3.75
CA ALA A 276 -18.92 8.55 -4.48
C ALA A 276 -18.03 9.36 -5.43
N ALA A 277 -16.74 9.50 -5.11
CA ALA A 277 -15.77 10.25 -5.95
C ALA A 277 -15.34 9.48 -7.21
N GLY A 278 -15.47 8.14 -7.24
CA GLY A 278 -15.12 7.30 -8.38
C GLY A 278 -13.62 7.22 -8.70
N VAL A 279 -12.76 7.89 -7.91
CA VAL A 279 -11.31 7.93 -8.07
C VAL A 279 -10.61 7.42 -6.80
N SER A 280 -9.40 6.87 -6.97
CA SER A 280 -8.53 6.52 -5.85
C SER A 280 -7.43 7.59 -5.73
N GLY A 281 -7.15 8.00 -4.49
CA GLY A 281 -6.22 9.10 -4.23
C GLY A 281 -6.91 10.47 -4.17
N ASP A 282 -6.16 11.52 -4.46
CA ASP A 282 -6.68 12.89 -4.41
C ASP A 282 -7.58 13.24 -5.58
N ILE A 283 -8.64 14.00 -5.30
CA ILE A 283 -9.53 14.57 -6.30
C ILE A 283 -8.84 15.80 -6.92
N LEU A 284 -8.34 15.67 -8.14
CA LEU A 284 -7.45 16.63 -8.79
C LEU A 284 -7.98 18.06 -8.86
N TRP A 285 -9.25 18.24 -9.21
CA TRP A 285 -9.87 19.59 -9.36
C TRP A 285 -10.15 20.28 -8.03
N ARG A 286 -9.91 19.59 -6.91
CA ARG A 286 -10.02 20.15 -5.55
C ARG A 286 -8.70 20.54 -4.94
N LEU A 287 -7.58 20.09 -5.52
CA LEU A 287 -6.26 20.46 -5.05
C LEU A 287 -5.95 21.92 -5.36
N THR A 288 -5.39 22.62 -4.37
CA THR A 288 -4.91 24.00 -4.53
C THR A 288 -3.40 24.02 -4.32
N GLY A 289 -2.66 24.72 -5.21
CA GLY A 289 -1.21 24.85 -5.12
C GLY A 289 -0.48 24.18 -6.27
N ASP A 290 0.81 23.88 -6.09
CA ASP A 290 1.73 23.34 -7.11
C ASP A 290 1.59 21.81 -7.29
N TYR A 291 0.45 21.24 -6.95
CA TYR A 291 0.19 19.82 -7.14
C TYR A 291 -0.12 19.54 -8.60
N SER A 292 0.80 18.93 -9.31
CA SER A 292 0.63 18.55 -10.70
C SER A 292 0.34 17.05 -10.84
N GLY A 293 -0.79 16.72 -11.46
CA GLY A 293 -1.14 15.36 -11.86
C GLY A 293 -1.86 14.52 -10.79
N ALA A 294 -2.33 13.36 -11.22
CA ALA A 294 -3.03 12.37 -10.40
C ALA A 294 -2.13 11.80 -9.29
N SER A 295 -2.75 11.23 -8.27
CA SER A 295 -2.05 10.38 -7.30
C SER A 295 -1.39 9.21 -8.02
N ARG A 296 -0.12 8.99 -7.70
CA ARG A 296 0.62 7.84 -8.21
C ARG A 296 0.63 6.76 -7.13
N ILE A 297 -0.37 5.91 -7.19
CA ILE A 297 -0.49 4.81 -6.25
C ILE A 297 0.55 3.75 -6.60
N ILE A 298 1.38 3.37 -5.62
CA ILE A 298 2.51 2.48 -5.84
C ILE A 298 2.38 1.16 -5.10
N ASP A 299 1.62 1.12 -4.02
CA ASP A 299 1.45 -0.09 -3.23
C ASP A 299 0.14 -0.08 -2.45
N VAL A 300 -0.28 -1.25 -1.96
CA VAL A 300 -1.52 -1.47 -1.23
C VAL A 300 -1.30 -2.47 -0.11
N VAL A 301 -1.94 -2.24 1.03
CA VAL A 301 -2.09 -3.23 2.10
C VAL A 301 -3.57 -3.45 2.38
N VAL A 302 -3.95 -4.72 2.50
CA VAL A 302 -5.31 -5.13 2.83
C VAL A 302 -5.36 -5.56 4.29
N ARG A 303 -6.29 -4.96 5.03
CA ARG A 303 -6.53 -5.29 6.43
C ARG A 303 -7.81 -6.09 6.58
N GLU A 304 -8.03 -6.61 7.77
CA GLU A 304 -9.28 -7.29 8.09
C GLU A 304 -10.52 -6.41 7.83
N LYS A 305 -11.66 -7.05 7.65
CA LYS A 305 -12.97 -6.40 7.45
C LYS A 305 -13.07 -5.53 6.20
N GLY A 306 -12.26 -5.86 5.18
CA GLY A 306 -12.27 -5.19 3.88
C GLY A 306 -11.74 -3.76 3.90
N ILE A 307 -11.04 -3.35 4.96
CA ILE A 307 -10.31 -2.08 4.99
C ILE A 307 -9.01 -2.26 4.20
N TYR A 308 -8.71 -1.31 3.33
CA TYR A 308 -7.41 -1.30 2.63
C TYR A 308 -6.82 0.10 2.61
N SER A 309 -5.49 0.14 2.60
CA SER A 309 -4.73 1.40 2.52
C SER A 309 -3.81 1.38 1.32
N VAL A 310 -3.71 2.51 0.62
CA VAL A 310 -2.84 2.68 -0.54
C VAL A 310 -1.94 3.88 -0.35
N ILE A 311 -0.73 3.81 -0.90
CA ILE A 311 0.24 4.89 -0.78
C ILE A 311 0.47 5.60 -2.12
N ASP A 312 0.36 6.93 -2.10
CA ASP A 312 0.65 7.84 -3.22
C ASP A 312 2.08 8.36 -3.12
N SER A 313 2.93 7.97 -4.05
CA SER A 313 4.33 8.45 -4.10
C SER A 313 4.48 9.90 -4.55
N THR A 314 3.45 10.50 -5.19
CA THR A 314 3.50 11.90 -5.63
C THR A 314 3.47 12.87 -4.45
N ARG A 315 2.62 12.59 -3.46
CA ARG A 315 2.39 13.47 -2.30
C ARG A 315 2.74 12.83 -0.96
N GLY A 316 3.17 11.55 -0.98
CA GLY A 316 3.46 10.78 0.24
C GLY A 316 2.23 10.55 1.10
N ARG A 317 1.04 10.52 0.50
CA ARG A 317 -0.21 10.35 1.22
C ARG A 317 -0.64 8.90 1.25
N ILE A 318 -1.17 8.50 2.38
CA ILE A 318 -1.80 7.20 2.56
C ILE A 318 -3.30 7.43 2.62
N PHE A 319 -4.02 6.81 1.70
CA PHE A 319 -5.48 6.83 1.61
C PHE A 319 -6.02 5.50 2.11
N THR A 320 -6.96 5.54 3.04
CA THR A 320 -7.60 4.35 3.58
C THR A 320 -9.06 4.31 3.21
N TYR A 321 -9.51 3.18 2.71
CA TYR A 321 -10.87 2.93 2.23
C TYR A 321 -11.51 1.75 2.94
N ASP A 322 -12.84 1.73 2.96
CA ASP A 322 -13.62 0.55 3.31
C ASP A 322 -13.86 -0.35 2.07
N HIS A 323 -14.51 -1.50 2.29
CA HIS A 323 -14.84 -2.47 1.23
C HIS A 323 -15.81 -1.94 0.17
N GLU A 324 -16.55 -0.86 0.46
CA GLU A 324 -17.43 -0.18 -0.49
C GLU A 324 -16.71 0.93 -1.28
N GLY A 325 -15.41 1.13 -1.01
CA GLY A 325 -14.57 2.16 -1.64
C GLY A 325 -14.79 3.56 -1.09
N ASN A 326 -15.41 3.70 0.07
CA ASN A 326 -15.53 4.99 0.73
C ASN A 326 -14.20 5.37 1.39
N LEU A 327 -13.72 6.57 1.12
CA LEU A 327 -12.54 7.10 1.76
C LEU A 327 -12.80 7.35 3.25
N LEU A 328 -12.02 6.72 4.11
CA LEU A 328 -12.14 6.84 5.56
C LEU A 328 -11.31 7.99 6.11
N TYR A 329 -10.04 8.04 5.77
CA TYR A 329 -9.10 9.08 6.21
C TYR A 329 -7.84 9.11 5.34
N ILE A 330 -7.13 10.24 5.44
CA ILE A 330 -5.87 10.51 4.74
C ILE A 330 -4.84 10.94 5.77
N PHE A 331 -3.60 10.47 5.64
CA PHE A 331 -2.46 10.90 6.45
C PHE A 331 -1.15 10.74 5.66
N GLY A 332 -0.02 11.20 6.23
CA GLY A 332 1.27 11.17 5.56
C GLY A 332 1.50 12.39 4.65
N GLY A 333 2.72 12.55 4.17
CA GLY A 333 3.14 13.64 3.31
C GLY A 333 4.58 13.49 2.83
N ILE A 334 4.99 14.25 1.82
CA ILE A 334 6.39 14.35 1.40
C ILE A 334 7.14 15.34 2.30
N GLY A 335 8.33 14.97 2.73
CA GLY A 335 9.19 15.81 3.56
C GLY A 335 10.33 15.05 4.21
N SER A 336 11.13 15.80 4.99
CA SER A 336 12.30 15.26 5.73
C SER A 336 12.03 15.01 7.21
N GLN A 337 10.84 15.39 7.69
CA GLN A 337 10.46 15.21 9.10
C GLN A 337 10.03 13.76 9.34
N GLU A 338 10.05 13.35 10.60
CA GLU A 338 9.46 12.07 11.02
C GLU A 338 7.98 12.04 10.65
N GLY A 339 7.51 10.91 10.10
CA GLY A 339 6.14 10.77 9.60
C GLY A 339 5.86 11.41 8.24
N THR A 340 6.91 11.83 7.52
CA THR A 340 6.83 12.22 6.11
C THR A 340 7.81 11.39 5.31
N PHE A 341 7.60 11.25 4.00
CA PHE A 341 8.40 10.41 3.12
C PHE A 341 9.27 11.24 2.16
N ASP A 342 10.38 10.65 1.71
CA ASP A 342 11.12 11.12 0.55
C ASP A 342 10.72 10.31 -0.69
N THR A 343 10.90 9.00 -0.63
CA THR A 343 10.51 8.08 -1.70
C THR A 343 9.90 6.81 -1.08
N PRO A 344 8.60 6.82 -0.73
CA PRO A 344 7.96 5.62 -0.22
C PRO A 344 7.95 4.54 -1.31
N THR A 345 8.18 3.28 -0.93
CA THR A 345 8.29 2.15 -1.85
C THR A 345 7.30 1.02 -1.55
N ALA A 346 6.95 0.81 -0.28
CA ALA A 346 6.00 -0.22 0.12
C ALA A 346 5.26 0.16 1.40
N ILE A 347 4.09 -0.42 1.60
CA ILE A 347 3.24 -0.25 2.77
C ILE A 347 2.73 -1.61 3.25
N ASP A 348 2.74 -1.84 4.57
CA ASP A 348 2.15 -3.02 5.19
C ASP A 348 1.70 -2.70 6.62
N THR A 349 1.27 -3.70 7.39
CA THR A 349 0.79 -3.52 8.76
C THR A 349 1.39 -4.55 9.73
N ILE A 350 1.54 -4.14 10.98
CA ILE A 350 1.79 -5.03 12.12
C ILE A 350 0.61 -4.85 13.09
N GLY A 351 -0.36 -5.75 13.04
CA GLY A 351 -1.61 -5.57 13.76
C GLY A 351 -2.34 -4.29 13.31
N ASP A 352 -2.57 -3.36 14.24
CA ASP A 352 -3.22 -2.07 13.92
C ASP A 352 -2.24 -0.98 13.45
N GLU A 353 -0.93 -1.21 13.58
CA GLU A 353 0.10 -0.26 13.13
C GLU A 353 0.29 -0.35 11.63
N ILE A 354 0.48 0.80 10.98
CA ILE A 354 0.87 0.87 9.58
C ILE A 354 2.38 1.12 9.50
N ILE A 355 3.05 0.37 8.66
CA ILE A 355 4.49 0.52 8.39
C ILE A 355 4.71 0.88 6.93
N VAL A 356 5.61 1.80 6.68
CA VAL A 356 5.95 2.27 5.33
C VAL A 356 7.45 2.23 5.13
N LEU A 357 7.88 1.61 4.06
CA LEU A 357 9.28 1.58 3.65
C LEU A 357 9.60 2.83 2.82
N ASP A 358 10.64 3.56 3.20
CA ASP A 358 11.19 4.68 2.42
C ASP A 358 12.55 4.29 1.82
N GLY A 359 12.54 4.08 0.50
CA GLY A 359 13.72 3.61 -0.23
C GLY A 359 14.86 4.63 -0.29
N SER A 360 14.57 5.93 -0.27
CA SER A 360 15.61 6.99 -0.26
C SER A 360 16.15 7.26 1.14
N LYS A 361 15.26 7.29 2.15
CA LYS A 361 15.68 7.45 3.55
C LYS A 361 16.30 6.18 4.12
N ASN A 362 16.11 5.04 3.48
CA ASN A 362 16.63 3.74 3.93
C ASN A 362 16.13 3.36 5.34
N LEU A 363 14.83 3.49 5.57
CA LEU A 363 14.20 3.22 6.85
C LEU A 363 12.75 2.76 6.69
N VAL A 364 12.20 2.24 7.77
CA VAL A 364 10.76 1.97 7.93
C VAL A 364 10.18 3.03 8.85
N ASP A 365 9.19 3.79 8.37
CA ASP A 365 8.37 4.68 9.19
C ASP A 365 7.21 3.89 9.80
N LYS A 366 6.95 4.09 11.11
CA LYS A 366 5.84 3.45 11.83
C LYS A 366 4.77 4.47 12.15
N TYR A 367 3.52 4.03 12.08
CA TYR A 367 2.35 4.84 12.40
C TYR A 367 1.39 4.06 13.29
N ARG A 368 1.00 4.66 14.41
CA ARG A 368 -0.04 4.12 15.29
C ARG A 368 -1.37 4.84 15.07
N ALA A 369 -2.46 4.11 15.24
CA ALA A 369 -3.79 4.68 15.22
C ALA A 369 -4.00 5.62 16.41
N THR A 370 -4.64 6.76 16.17
CA THR A 370 -5.20 7.60 17.23
C THR A 370 -6.56 7.04 17.68
N ASN A 371 -7.14 7.59 18.74
CA ASN A 371 -8.50 7.22 19.14
C ASN A 371 -9.51 7.50 18.01
N TYR A 372 -9.32 8.56 17.24
CA TYR A 372 -10.14 8.90 16.09
C TYR A 372 -10.05 7.81 15.00
N GLY A 373 -8.83 7.41 14.60
CA GLY A 373 -8.62 6.34 13.62
C GLY A 373 -9.13 4.99 14.12
N PHE A 374 -8.87 4.66 15.37
CA PHE A 374 -9.36 3.42 15.99
C PHE A 374 -10.89 3.31 15.97
N LEU A 375 -11.61 4.37 16.35
CA LEU A 375 -13.07 4.39 16.33
C LEU A 375 -13.65 4.22 14.91
N ILE A 376 -13.04 4.84 13.90
CA ILE A 376 -13.44 4.67 12.51
C ILE A 376 -13.24 3.22 12.08
N ASN A 377 -12.07 2.64 12.30
CA ASN A 377 -11.77 1.25 11.93
C ASN A 377 -12.73 0.28 12.65
N GLN A 378 -13.01 0.52 13.93
CA GLN A 378 -13.97 -0.28 14.69
C GLN A 378 -15.39 -0.15 14.14
N ALA A 379 -15.85 1.06 13.82
CA ALA A 379 -17.18 1.27 13.27
C ALA A 379 -17.36 0.59 11.91
N VAL A 380 -16.34 0.67 11.05
CA VAL A 380 -16.32 0.00 9.73
C VAL A 380 -16.32 -1.52 9.90
N GLY A 381 -15.50 -2.06 10.80
CA GLY A 381 -15.45 -3.49 11.09
C GLY A 381 -16.78 -4.04 11.62
N LEU A 382 -17.41 -3.33 12.55
CA LEU A 382 -18.74 -3.71 13.06
C LEU A 382 -19.80 -3.71 11.96
N ARG A 383 -19.78 -2.70 11.09
CA ARG A 383 -20.68 -2.65 9.94
C ARG A 383 -20.43 -3.80 8.97
N TYR A 384 -19.19 -4.13 8.69
CA TYR A 384 -18.81 -5.26 7.84
C TYR A 384 -19.35 -6.59 8.39
N ASP A 385 -19.31 -6.78 9.70
CA ASP A 385 -19.87 -7.95 10.39
C ASP A 385 -21.41 -7.93 10.51
N GLY A 386 -22.08 -6.85 10.06
CA GLY A 386 -23.53 -6.69 10.12
C GLY A 386 -24.04 -6.16 11.46
N ASP A 387 -23.20 -5.74 12.40
CA ASP A 387 -23.60 -5.09 13.65
C ASP A 387 -23.76 -3.58 13.48
N GLU A 388 -24.78 -3.20 12.74
CA GLU A 388 -25.13 -1.80 12.46
C GLU A 388 -25.39 -0.99 13.75
N ALA A 389 -25.97 -1.61 14.77
CA ALA A 389 -26.31 -0.91 16.00
C ALA A 389 -25.05 -0.45 16.76
N SER A 390 -24.08 -1.34 16.93
CA SER A 390 -22.79 -1.01 17.55
C SER A 390 -21.96 -0.08 16.67
N ALA A 391 -21.98 -0.23 15.35
CA ALA A 391 -21.32 0.67 14.42
C ALA A 391 -21.80 2.12 14.56
N VAL A 392 -23.13 2.34 14.67
CA VAL A 392 -23.72 3.67 14.88
C VAL A 392 -23.24 4.29 16.19
N GLU A 393 -23.10 3.51 17.28
CA GLU A 393 -22.59 4.04 18.55
C GLU A 393 -21.10 4.45 18.47
N CYS A 394 -20.29 3.75 17.67
CA CYS A 394 -18.91 4.17 17.37
C CYS A 394 -18.89 5.46 16.53
N TRP A 395 -19.71 5.55 15.47
CA TRP A 395 -19.79 6.76 14.64
C TRP A 395 -20.24 8.02 15.40
N LYS A 396 -21.01 7.89 16.46
CA LYS A 396 -21.38 9.03 17.32
C LYS A 396 -20.22 9.58 18.15
N GLN A 397 -19.14 8.81 18.27
CA GLN A 397 -17.95 9.19 19.04
C GLN A 397 -16.84 9.77 18.14
N VAL A 398 -16.93 9.57 16.84
CA VAL A 398 -16.11 10.17 15.80
C VAL A 398 -16.58 11.60 15.50
#